data_a1a8f3b7e1c1e529f2418156a9452a58
#
_entry.id   a1a8f3b7e1c1e529f2418156a9452a58
#
_cell.length_a   1.000
_cell.length_b   1.000
_cell.length_c   1.000
_cell.angle_alpha   90.00
_cell.angle_beta   90.00
_cell.angle_gamma   90.00
#
_symmetry.space_group_name_H-M   'P 1'
#
loop_
_entity.id
_entity.type
_entity.pdbx_description
1 polymer ?
#
loop_
_entity_poly.entity_id
_entity_poly.type
_entity_poly.pdbx_seq_one_letter_code
_entity_poly.pdbx_strand_id
1 'polypeptide(L)'
;FLPGYVSKGHDHLARPTGLLHVDHVVGNVGWNEMNRWVDFYATVMGFSLYQHFDDKDISTEYSALMSKVMANGNGRVKFPLNEPAEGRRKSQIEEYLEYHHGPGVQHIAMATNDIVHTVSRMQEQGIEFLRVPHSYYTQLQGRTGRIDEPIEALEKLGILVDRDDEGYMLQIFTRPVEDRPTLFFEIIQRKGSRSFGKGNFKALFEAIEREQADRGNL
;
A
#
# COMPACT_ATOMS: atom_id res chain seq x y z
N PHE A 1 -3.29 -10.32 29.69
CA PHE A 1 -3.47 -9.18 28.79
C PHE A 1 -4.82 -8.50 29.04
N LEU A 2 -5.94 -9.17 28.83
CA LEU A 2 -7.26 -8.69 29.20
C LEU A 2 -7.86 -9.54 30.32
N PRO A 3 -8.57 -8.96 31.30
CA PRO A 3 -9.24 -9.74 32.36
C PRO A 3 -10.17 -10.80 31.76
N GLY A 4 -10.06 -12.04 32.24
CA GLY A 4 -10.88 -13.17 31.73
C GLY A 4 -10.33 -13.88 30.48
N TYR A 5 -9.25 -13.37 29.84
CA TYR A 5 -8.60 -14.07 28.74
C TYR A 5 -7.46 -14.95 29.25
N VAL A 6 -7.37 -16.14 28.71
CA VAL A 6 -6.29 -17.08 28.99
C VAL A 6 -5.50 -17.34 27.71
N SER A 7 -4.21 -17.64 27.83
CA SER A 7 -3.41 -18.02 26.68
C SER A 7 -3.97 -19.28 26.03
N LYS A 8 -4.23 -19.24 24.73
CA LYS A 8 -4.68 -20.41 23.95
C LYS A 8 -3.55 -21.43 23.71
N GLY A 9 -2.30 -21.08 24.04
CA GLY A 9 -1.14 -21.89 23.73
C GLY A 9 -0.72 -21.81 22.27
N HIS A 10 0.06 -22.79 21.81
CA HIS A 10 0.51 -22.88 20.43
C HIS A 10 -0.64 -23.34 19.52
N ASP A 11 -0.90 -22.60 18.45
CA ASP A 11 -1.79 -23.05 17.39
C ASP A 11 -0.99 -23.91 16.39
N HIS A 12 -1.18 -25.23 16.47
CA HIS A 12 -0.52 -26.18 15.58
C HIS A 12 -0.95 -26.06 14.12
N LEU A 13 -2.03 -25.32 13.83
CA LEU A 13 -2.50 -25.03 12.48
C LEU A 13 -1.89 -23.74 11.93
N ALA A 14 -1.26 -22.92 12.76
CA ALA A 14 -0.60 -21.71 12.32
C ALA A 14 0.54 -22.04 11.32
N ARG A 15 0.48 -21.41 10.15
CA ARG A 15 1.51 -21.50 9.11
C ARG A 15 2.18 -20.15 8.97
N PRO A 16 3.28 -19.87 9.70
CA PRO A 16 3.95 -18.58 9.65
C PRO A 16 4.34 -18.21 8.22
N THR A 17 4.08 -16.98 7.82
CA THR A 17 4.41 -16.44 6.50
C THR A 17 5.64 -15.53 6.52
N GLY A 18 6.13 -15.15 7.71
CA GLY A 18 7.25 -14.23 7.87
C GLY A 18 6.83 -12.76 8.06
N LEU A 19 5.53 -12.48 8.22
CA LEU A 19 5.05 -11.14 8.60
C LEU A 19 5.50 -10.78 10.02
N LEU A 20 5.91 -9.52 10.22
CA LEU A 20 6.52 -9.04 11.47
C LEU A 20 5.63 -8.06 12.24
N HIS A 21 5.28 -6.95 11.61
CA HIS A 21 4.52 -5.86 12.23
C HIS A 21 3.82 -5.00 11.17
N VAL A 22 2.95 -4.10 11.61
CA VAL A 22 2.35 -3.09 10.74
C VAL A 22 3.37 -1.98 10.49
N ASP A 23 3.71 -1.72 9.23
CA ASP A 23 4.62 -0.62 8.82
C ASP A 23 3.88 0.72 8.77
N HIS A 24 2.71 0.75 8.13
CA HIS A 24 1.84 1.93 8.05
C HIS A 24 0.38 1.54 7.78
N VAL A 25 -0.52 2.50 7.96
CA VAL A 25 -1.96 2.34 7.68
C VAL A 25 -2.41 3.53 6.85
N VAL A 26 -3.01 3.27 5.69
CA VAL A 26 -3.47 4.30 4.76
C VAL A 26 -4.96 4.53 4.90
N GLY A 27 -5.35 5.79 5.06
CA GLY A 27 -6.74 6.22 5.09
C GLY A 27 -7.14 6.98 3.82
N ASN A 28 -8.32 6.70 3.30
CA ASN A 28 -8.96 7.52 2.28
C ASN A 28 -9.90 8.51 2.96
N VAL A 29 -9.86 9.76 2.52
CA VAL A 29 -10.73 10.85 3.00
C VAL A 29 -11.56 11.42 1.86
N GLY A 30 -12.62 12.16 2.19
CA GLY A 30 -13.48 12.80 1.21
C GLY A 30 -12.82 13.98 0.51
N TRP A 31 -13.48 14.49 -0.54
CA TRP A 31 -13.06 15.67 -1.28
C TRP A 31 -12.88 16.88 -0.35
N ASN A 32 -11.71 17.55 -0.43
CA ASN A 32 -11.33 18.71 0.39
C ASN A 32 -11.27 18.45 1.90
N GLU A 33 -11.16 17.17 2.31
CA GLU A 33 -11.08 16.81 3.73
C GLU A 33 -9.65 16.52 4.23
N MET A 34 -8.67 16.39 3.35
CA MET A 34 -7.29 16.02 3.72
C MET A 34 -6.71 16.93 4.79
N ASN A 35 -6.83 18.26 4.64
CA ASN A 35 -6.27 19.22 5.60
C ASN A 35 -6.94 19.09 6.98
N ARG A 36 -8.26 18.86 7.03
CA ARG A 36 -8.99 18.60 8.27
C ARG A 36 -8.43 17.39 9.03
N TRP A 37 -8.14 16.31 8.31
CA TRP A 37 -7.58 15.12 8.94
C TRP A 37 -6.11 15.29 9.31
N VAL A 38 -5.31 16.00 8.50
CA VAL A 38 -3.94 16.40 8.85
C VAL A 38 -3.93 17.18 10.16
N ASP A 39 -4.80 18.19 10.28
CA ASP A 39 -4.94 19.02 11.48
C ASP A 39 -5.39 18.19 12.70
N PHE A 40 -6.29 17.23 12.50
CA PHE A 40 -6.71 16.30 13.55
C PHE A 40 -5.52 15.48 14.08
N TYR A 41 -4.76 14.82 13.21
CA TYR A 41 -3.61 14.03 13.64
C TYR A 41 -2.51 14.89 14.26
N ALA A 42 -2.28 16.09 13.75
CA ALA A 42 -1.30 17.02 14.32
C ALA A 42 -1.74 17.49 15.72
N THR A 43 -2.97 17.92 15.87
CA THR A 43 -3.47 18.56 17.11
C THR A 43 -3.77 17.55 18.21
N VAL A 44 -4.45 16.43 17.85
CA VAL A 44 -4.93 15.45 18.84
C VAL A 44 -3.87 14.41 19.17
N MET A 45 -3.09 13.97 18.18
CA MET A 45 -2.12 12.89 18.35
C MET A 45 -0.67 13.36 18.35
N GLY A 46 -0.41 14.65 18.12
CA GLY A 46 0.94 15.22 18.09
C GLY A 46 1.79 14.72 16.91
N PHE A 47 1.16 14.34 15.81
CA PHE A 47 1.85 13.90 14.61
C PHE A 47 2.37 15.12 13.82
N SER A 48 3.38 14.89 13.01
CA SER A 48 3.92 15.88 12.07
C SER A 48 3.78 15.40 10.62
N LEU A 49 3.78 16.35 9.69
CA LEU A 49 3.82 16.03 8.26
C LEU A 49 5.17 15.41 7.93
N TYR A 50 5.18 14.17 7.45
CA TYR A 50 6.37 13.40 7.10
C TYR A 50 6.69 13.52 5.61
N GLN A 51 5.69 13.34 4.74
CA GLN A 51 5.79 13.46 3.28
C GLN A 51 4.50 14.05 2.70
N HIS A 52 4.63 14.67 1.50
CA HIS A 52 3.51 15.15 0.72
C HIS A 52 3.71 14.77 -0.75
N PHE A 53 2.64 14.31 -1.38
CA PHE A 53 2.56 14.03 -2.81
C PHE A 53 1.36 14.77 -3.38
N ASP A 54 1.55 15.52 -4.46
CA ASP A 54 0.47 16.19 -5.17
C ASP A 54 -0.11 15.32 -6.31
N ASP A 55 -1.15 15.81 -6.97
CA ASP A 55 -1.83 15.15 -8.08
C ASP A 55 -0.93 14.95 -9.31
N LYS A 56 0.15 15.75 -9.45
CA LYS A 56 1.15 15.57 -10.50
C LYS A 56 2.11 14.43 -10.19
N ASP A 57 2.34 14.19 -8.92
CA ASP A 57 3.16 13.09 -8.44
C ASP A 57 2.46 11.74 -8.59
N ILE A 58 1.12 11.71 -8.39
CA ILE A 58 0.32 10.49 -8.37
C ILE A 58 -0.85 10.62 -9.34
N SER A 59 -0.61 10.30 -10.61
CA SER A 59 -1.63 10.28 -11.65
C SER A 59 -1.37 9.24 -12.72
N THR A 60 -2.46 8.77 -13.33
CA THR A 60 -2.46 8.00 -14.57
C THR A 60 -3.10 8.82 -15.70
N GLU A 61 -3.38 8.20 -16.86
CA GLU A 61 -4.17 8.83 -17.91
C GLU A 61 -5.61 9.13 -17.46
N TYR A 62 -6.16 8.35 -16.52
CA TYR A 62 -7.58 8.36 -16.15
C TYR A 62 -7.85 9.03 -14.81
N SER A 63 -7.05 8.78 -13.79
CA SER A 63 -7.32 9.25 -12.43
C SER A 63 -6.08 9.83 -11.73
N ALA A 64 -6.33 10.59 -10.67
CA ALA A 64 -5.30 11.17 -9.82
C ALA A 64 -5.72 11.14 -8.35
N LEU A 65 -4.75 11.28 -7.46
CA LEU A 65 -4.98 11.53 -6.03
C LEU A 65 -3.91 12.44 -5.44
N MET A 66 -4.21 13.02 -4.30
CA MET A 66 -3.24 13.69 -3.43
C MET A 66 -3.02 12.85 -2.18
N SER A 67 -1.79 12.87 -1.64
CA SER A 67 -1.46 12.13 -0.43
C SER A 67 -0.59 12.95 0.52
N LYS A 68 -0.91 12.91 1.82
CA LYS A 68 -0.07 13.46 2.89
C LYS A 68 0.19 12.38 3.92
N VAL A 69 1.45 12.19 4.28
CA VAL A 69 1.85 11.21 5.28
C VAL A 69 2.05 11.92 6.63
N MET A 70 1.25 11.53 7.62
CA MET A 70 1.40 11.95 9.00
C MET A 70 2.18 10.90 9.78
N ALA A 71 3.14 11.32 10.62
CA ALA A 71 3.92 10.40 11.44
C ALA A 71 4.12 10.93 12.85
N ASN A 72 4.27 10.01 13.81
CA ASN A 72 4.67 10.35 15.17
C ASN A 72 6.15 10.74 15.25
N GLY A 73 6.59 11.34 16.37
CA GLY A 73 7.92 11.92 16.52
C GLY A 73 9.11 11.00 16.28
N ASN A 74 8.94 9.68 16.38
CA ASN A 74 9.99 8.71 16.07
C ASN A 74 9.82 8.00 14.70
N GLY A 75 8.78 8.37 13.94
CA GLY A 75 8.49 7.82 12.62
C GLY A 75 8.08 6.34 12.58
N ARG A 76 7.75 5.73 13.72
CA ARG A 76 7.32 4.33 13.77
C ARG A 76 5.84 4.15 13.46
N VAL A 77 5.02 5.17 13.73
CA VAL A 77 3.60 5.17 13.37
C VAL A 77 3.39 6.16 12.24
N LYS A 78 2.92 5.69 11.11
CA LYS A 78 2.76 6.46 9.88
C LYS A 78 1.36 6.25 9.30
N PHE A 79 0.68 7.34 9.00
CA PHE A 79 -0.65 7.35 8.39
C PHE A 79 -0.64 8.20 7.12
N PRO A 80 -0.45 7.61 5.96
CA PRO A 80 -0.76 8.26 4.69
C PRO A 80 -2.28 8.52 4.60
N LEU A 81 -2.64 9.72 4.18
CA LEU A 81 -4.01 10.16 3.96
C LEU A 81 -4.18 10.48 2.48
N ASN A 82 -5.09 9.80 1.81
CA ASN A 82 -5.35 9.99 0.38
C ASN A 82 -6.68 10.71 0.19
N GLU A 83 -6.67 11.69 -0.69
CA GLU A 83 -7.85 12.44 -1.14
C GLU A 83 -8.00 12.28 -2.65
N PRO A 84 -9.22 12.13 -3.20
CA PRO A 84 -9.44 12.15 -4.63
C PRO A 84 -8.91 13.45 -5.25
N ALA A 85 -8.39 13.37 -6.47
CA ALA A 85 -8.07 14.55 -7.28
C ALA A 85 -8.80 14.48 -8.62
N GLU A 86 -8.99 15.63 -9.27
CA GLU A 86 -9.67 15.70 -10.56
C GLU A 86 -8.94 14.84 -11.61
N GLY A 87 -9.69 13.98 -12.28
CA GLY A 87 -9.24 13.09 -13.34
C GLY A 87 -10.26 13.00 -14.47
N ARG A 88 -9.91 12.30 -15.53
CA ARG A 88 -10.83 12.05 -16.66
C ARG A 88 -11.94 11.06 -16.31
N ARG A 89 -11.71 10.23 -15.32
CA ARG A 89 -12.62 9.17 -14.85
C ARG A 89 -12.61 9.10 -13.33
N LYS A 90 -13.57 8.38 -12.78
CA LYS A 90 -13.68 8.12 -11.35
C LYS A 90 -12.40 7.49 -10.83
N SER A 91 -11.79 8.11 -9.80
CA SER A 91 -10.60 7.58 -9.16
C SER A 91 -10.93 6.37 -8.27
N GLN A 92 -9.92 5.55 -8.00
CA GLN A 92 -10.04 4.45 -7.03
C GLN A 92 -10.43 4.93 -5.62
N ILE A 93 -10.08 6.17 -5.25
CA ILE A 93 -10.46 6.74 -3.96
C ILE A 93 -11.96 7.05 -3.94
N GLU A 94 -12.51 7.58 -5.03
CA GLU A 94 -13.96 7.81 -5.14
C GLU A 94 -14.73 6.49 -5.14
N GLU A 95 -14.27 5.47 -5.86
CA GLU A 95 -14.86 4.13 -5.81
C GLU A 95 -14.88 3.60 -4.38
N TYR A 96 -13.75 3.71 -3.66
CA TYR A 96 -13.65 3.33 -2.26
C TYR A 96 -14.69 4.05 -1.39
N LEU A 97 -14.76 5.40 -1.49
CA LEU A 97 -15.67 6.21 -0.68
C LEU A 97 -17.16 5.83 -0.90
N GLU A 98 -17.52 5.48 -2.11
CA GLU A 98 -18.87 5.01 -2.44
C GLU A 98 -19.17 3.67 -1.79
N TYR A 99 -18.31 2.67 -1.99
CA TYR A 99 -18.52 1.33 -1.45
C TYR A 99 -18.36 1.23 0.06
N HIS A 100 -17.48 2.04 0.64
CA HIS A 100 -17.28 2.12 2.09
C HIS A 100 -18.31 3.02 2.78
N HIS A 101 -19.06 3.83 2.02
CA HIS A 101 -20.01 4.84 2.50
C HIS A 101 -19.33 5.95 3.33
N GLY A 102 -18.15 6.40 2.92
CA GLY A 102 -17.40 7.48 3.52
C GLY A 102 -15.90 7.18 3.73
N PRO A 103 -15.18 8.06 4.46
CA PRO A 103 -13.77 7.88 4.79
C PRO A 103 -13.50 6.60 5.58
N GLY A 104 -12.29 6.03 5.39
CA GLY A 104 -11.89 4.84 6.12
C GLY A 104 -10.51 4.32 5.75
N VAL A 105 -10.12 3.17 6.31
CA VAL A 105 -8.83 2.54 6.04
C VAL A 105 -8.85 1.88 4.66
N GLN A 106 -7.98 2.35 3.76
CA GLN A 106 -7.79 1.77 2.43
C GLN A 106 -6.95 0.50 2.50
N HIS A 107 -5.76 0.58 3.12
CA HIS A 107 -4.91 -0.59 3.29
C HIS A 107 -4.05 -0.54 4.56
N ILE A 108 -3.59 -1.72 4.93
CA ILE A 108 -2.66 -1.93 6.03
C ILE A 108 -1.40 -2.57 5.45
N ALA A 109 -0.26 -1.89 5.59
CA ALA A 109 1.02 -2.40 5.14
C ALA A 109 1.70 -3.23 6.25
N MET A 110 2.03 -4.47 5.91
CA MET A 110 2.66 -5.45 6.79
C MET A 110 4.13 -5.64 6.41
N ALA A 111 5.03 -5.39 7.35
CA ALA A 111 6.46 -5.53 7.13
C ALA A 111 6.92 -6.99 7.15
N THR A 112 7.93 -7.29 6.33
CA THR A 112 8.67 -8.54 6.34
C THR A 112 10.16 -8.30 6.10
N ASN A 113 11.02 -9.25 6.48
CA ASN A 113 12.45 -9.24 6.15
C ASN A 113 12.80 -10.08 4.91
N ASP A 114 11.84 -10.86 4.39
CA ASP A 114 11.98 -11.68 3.18
C ASP A 114 10.64 -11.72 2.43
N ILE A 115 10.45 -10.75 1.54
CA ILE A 115 9.20 -10.58 0.81
C ILE A 115 8.97 -11.72 -0.20
N VAL A 116 10.03 -12.26 -0.79
CA VAL A 116 9.92 -13.38 -1.75
C VAL A 116 9.37 -14.62 -1.05
N HIS A 117 9.93 -14.97 0.11
CA HIS A 117 9.42 -16.06 0.93
C HIS A 117 8.00 -15.78 1.41
N THR A 118 7.75 -14.60 1.98
CA THR A 118 6.45 -14.23 2.56
C THR A 118 5.33 -14.30 1.52
N VAL A 119 5.52 -13.67 0.37
CA VAL A 119 4.51 -13.64 -0.70
C VAL A 119 4.28 -15.04 -1.28
N SER A 120 5.35 -15.83 -1.48
CA SER A 120 5.22 -17.22 -1.93
C SER A 120 4.35 -18.03 -0.96
N ARG A 121 4.62 -17.94 0.36
CA ARG A 121 3.84 -18.65 1.38
C ARG A 121 2.38 -18.17 1.46
N MET A 122 2.14 -16.87 1.27
CA MET A 122 0.77 -16.33 1.25
C MET A 122 0.00 -16.81 0.02
N GLN A 123 0.64 -16.85 -1.16
CA GLN A 123 0.02 -17.40 -2.38
C GLN A 123 -0.30 -18.90 -2.25
N GLU A 124 0.59 -19.69 -1.64
CA GLU A 124 0.33 -21.10 -1.33
C GLU A 124 -0.88 -21.30 -0.41
N GLN A 125 -1.21 -20.30 0.40
CA GLN A 125 -2.38 -20.31 1.29
C GLN A 125 -3.63 -19.69 0.64
N GLY A 126 -3.56 -19.33 -0.66
CA GLY A 126 -4.71 -18.84 -1.43
C GLY A 126 -4.89 -17.34 -1.42
N ILE A 127 -3.91 -16.54 -0.93
CA ILE A 127 -3.99 -15.09 -1.02
C ILE A 127 -3.69 -14.65 -2.46
N GLU A 128 -4.61 -13.87 -3.02
CA GLU A 128 -4.47 -13.27 -4.35
C GLU A 128 -3.87 -11.87 -4.27
N PHE A 129 -2.93 -11.58 -5.18
CA PHE A 129 -2.26 -10.28 -5.28
C PHE A 129 -2.56 -9.62 -6.63
N LEU A 130 -2.54 -8.29 -6.65
CA LEU A 130 -2.57 -7.50 -7.86
C LEU A 130 -1.30 -7.78 -8.69
N ARG A 131 -1.43 -7.77 -10.02
CA ARG A 131 -0.31 -8.04 -10.91
C ARG A 131 -0.05 -6.88 -11.83
N VAL A 132 1.23 -6.62 -12.09
CA VAL A 132 1.70 -5.67 -13.08
C VAL A 132 2.23 -6.40 -14.31
N PRO A 133 2.26 -5.75 -15.49
CA PRO A 133 2.70 -6.40 -16.73
C PRO A 133 4.22 -6.65 -16.73
N HIS A 134 4.66 -7.60 -17.56
CA HIS A 134 6.08 -7.91 -17.80
C HIS A 134 6.93 -6.67 -18.11
N SER A 135 6.38 -5.69 -18.84
CA SER A 135 7.06 -4.43 -19.19
C SER A 135 7.54 -3.63 -17.97
N TYR A 136 6.92 -3.81 -16.79
CA TYR A 136 7.40 -3.20 -15.56
C TYR A 136 8.80 -3.71 -15.19
N TYR A 137 9.03 -5.01 -15.31
CA TYR A 137 10.29 -5.66 -14.90
C TYR A 137 11.42 -5.44 -15.92
N THR A 138 11.10 -5.32 -17.22
CA THR A 138 12.13 -5.04 -18.26
C THR A 138 12.81 -3.68 -18.06
N GLN A 139 12.13 -2.73 -17.41
CA GLN A 139 12.65 -1.38 -17.12
C GLN A 139 13.20 -1.26 -15.70
N LEU A 140 13.05 -2.29 -14.86
CA LEU A 140 13.31 -2.20 -13.42
C LEU A 140 14.75 -1.84 -13.11
N GLN A 141 15.73 -2.52 -13.72
CA GLN A 141 17.14 -2.32 -13.44
C GLN A 141 17.62 -0.88 -13.79
N GLY A 142 17.09 -0.32 -14.90
CA GLY A 142 17.41 1.06 -15.29
C GLY A 142 16.85 2.09 -14.31
N ARG A 143 15.73 1.77 -13.66
CA ARG A 143 15.03 2.66 -12.73
C ARG A 143 15.54 2.56 -11.29
N THR A 144 15.80 1.34 -10.82
CA THR A 144 16.16 1.09 -9.41
C THR A 144 17.63 0.79 -9.18
N GLY A 145 18.43 0.57 -10.26
CA GLY A 145 19.80 0.13 -10.14
C GLY A 145 19.92 -1.29 -9.55
N ARG A 146 21.03 -1.57 -8.88
CA ARG A 146 21.30 -2.89 -8.30
C ARG A 146 20.43 -3.15 -7.06
N ILE A 147 19.79 -4.31 -7.04
CA ILE A 147 19.05 -4.89 -5.91
C ILE A 147 19.59 -6.30 -5.61
N ASP A 148 19.31 -6.82 -4.42
CA ASP A 148 19.80 -8.14 -4.00
C ASP A 148 18.93 -9.28 -4.50
N GLU A 149 17.63 -9.03 -4.70
CA GLU A 149 16.63 -10.02 -5.11
C GLU A 149 16.71 -10.28 -6.63
N PRO A 150 16.63 -11.54 -7.07
CA PRO A 150 16.55 -11.88 -8.51
C PRO A 150 15.29 -11.31 -9.15
N ILE A 151 15.43 -10.55 -10.25
CA ILE A 151 14.29 -9.91 -10.95
C ILE A 151 13.26 -10.94 -11.38
N GLU A 152 13.70 -12.13 -11.82
CA GLU A 152 12.83 -13.22 -12.25
C GLU A 152 11.93 -13.74 -11.10
N ALA A 153 12.45 -13.74 -9.86
CA ALA A 153 11.67 -14.11 -8.68
C ALA A 153 10.63 -13.05 -8.35
N LEU A 154 11.01 -11.76 -8.44
CA LEU A 154 10.09 -10.64 -8.23
C LEU A 154 8.97 -10.64 -9.27
N GLU A 155 9.30 -10.82 -10.54
CA GLU A 155 8.32 -10.90 -11.62
C GLU A 155 7.35 -12.06 -11.46
N LYS A 156 7.87 -13.25 -11.16
CA LYS A 156 7.04 -14.45 -10.94
C LYS A 156 5.98 -14.23 -9.86
N LEU A 157 6.33 -13.49 -8.80
CA LEU A 157 5.45 -13.23 -7.67
C LEU A 157 4.63 -11.94 -7.82
N GLY A 158 5.01 -11.03 -8.74
CA GLY A 158 4.35 -9.75 -8.94
C GLY A 158 4.86 -8.63 -8.02
N ILE A 159 6.06 -8.79 -7.43
CA ILE A 159 6.63 -7.86 -6.45
C ILE A 159 7.20 -6.61 -7.15
N LEU A 160 6.81 -5.44 -6.65
CA LEU A 160 7.27 -4.13 -7.14
C LEU A 160 8.51 -3.68 -6.36
N VAL A 161 9.34 -2.85 -7.00
CA VAL A 161 10.53 -2.26 -6.38
C VAL A 161 10.57 -0.75 -6.61
N ASP A 162 10.86 0.01 -5.57
CA ASP A 162 11.15 1.44 -5.68
C ASP A 162 12.43 1.79 -4.91
N ARG A 163 13.06 2.92 -5.27
CA ARG A 163 14.31 3.38 -4.68
C ARG A 163 14.21 4.86 -4.32
N ASP A 164 14.76 5.21 -3.18
CA ASP A 164 15.02 6.57 -2.73
C ASP A 164 16.52 6.79 -2.43
N ASP A 165 16.86 7.92 -1.86
CA ASP A 165 18.26 8.27 -1.54
C ASP A 165 18.86 7.40 -0.43
N GLU A 166 18.04 6.81 0.44
CA GLU A 166 18.47 5.98 1.56
C GLU A 166 18.58 4.49 1.21
N GLY A 167 17.91 4.03 0.14
CA GLY A 167 17.95 2.63 -0.23
C GLY A 167 16.82 2.23 -1.20
N TYR A 168 16.34 1.00 -1.08
CA TYR A 168 15.21 0.54 -1.87
C TYR A 168 14.17 -0.19 -1.00
N MET A 169 12.99 -0.36 -1.53
CA MET A 169 11.90 -1.09 -0.93
C MET A 169 11.26 -2.01 -1.95
N LEU A 170 10.69 -3.10 -1.44
CA LEU A 170 9.90 -4.03 -2.23
C LEU A 170 8.49 -4.05 -1.66
N GLN A 171 7.48 -4.09 -2.52
CA GLN A 171 6.08 -4.06 -2.11
C GLN A 171 5.19 -4.83 -3.07
N ILE A 172 4.07 -5.33 -2.56
CA ILE A 172 3.00 -5.95 -3.34
C ILE A 172 1.68 -5.76 -2.60
N PHE A 173 0.58 -5.73 -3.34
CA PHE A 173 -0.75 -5.45 -2.81
C PHE A 173 -1.67 -6.63 -3.07
N THR A 174 -2.47 -7.01 -2.07
CA THR A 174 -3.53 -8.00 -2.27
C THR A 174 -4.67 -7.41 -3.09
N ARG A 175 -5.51 -8.26 -3.67
CA ARG A 175 -6.86 -7.85 -4.03
C ARG A 175 -7.62 -7.43 -2.78
N PRO A 176 -8.73 -6.67 -2.91
CA PRO A 176 -9.61 -6.40 -1.76
C PRO A 176 -9.98 -7.70 -1.04
N VAL A 177 -9.93 -7.66 0.29
CA VAL A 177 -10.15 -8.86 1.13
C VAL A 177 -11.58 -9.01 1.62
N GLU A 178 -12.43 -8.04 1.29
CA GLU A 178 -13.86 -8.05 1.60
C GLU A 178 -14.70 -8.26 0.34
N ASP A 179 -16.01 -8.34 0.49
CA ASP A 179 -16.99 -8.47 -0.60
C ASP A 179 -17.13 -7.20 -1.46
N ARG A 180 -16.45 -6.13 -1.08
CA ARG A 180 -16.44 -4.82 -1.74
C ARG A 180 -15.02 -4.37 -2.04
N PRO A 181 -14.79 -3.51 -3.06
CA PRO A 181 -13.47 -2.99 -3.41
C PRO A 181 -13.00 -1.90 -2.41
N THR A 182 -12.81 -2.29 -1.15
CA THR A 182 -12.45 -1.39 -0.05
C THR A 182 -11.09 -1.76 0.53
N LEU A 183 -11.06 -2.51 1.65
CA LEU A 183 -9.83 -2.83 2.37
C LEU A 183 -8.98 -3.86 1.60
N PHE A 184 -7.66 -3.58 1.52
CA PHE A 184 -6.66 -4.54 1.08
C PHE A 184 -5.40 -4.49 1.96
N PHE A 185 -4.46 -5.39 1.73
CA PHE A 185 -3.18 -5.41 2.43
C PHE A 185 -2.02 -5.13 1.47
N GLU A 186 -1.00 -4.48 2.01
CA GLU A 186 0.32 -4.36 1.40
C GLU A 186 1.30 -5.25 2.15
N ILE A 187 2.19 -5.93 1.43
CA ILE A 187 3.36 -6.57 2.01
C ILE A 187 4.58 -5.76 1.60
N ILE A 188 5.37 -5.32 2.57
CA ILE A 188 6.49 -4.42 2.34
C ILE A 188 7.77 -4.94 2.99
N GLN A 189 8.88 -4.85 2.24
CA GLN A 189 10.23 -5.04 2.76
C GLN A 189 11.06 -3.79 2.48
N ARG A 190 11.68 -3.22 3.51
CA ARG A 190 12.54 -2.04 3.41
C ARG A 190 14.01 -2.43 3.49
N LYS A 191 14.78 -2.04 2.49
CA LYS A 191 16.24 -2.15 2.40
C LYS A 191 16.86 -0.75 2.46
N GLY A 192 16.65 -0.06 3.60
CA GLY A 192 17.10 1.32 3.82
C GLY A 192 16.06 2.39 3.46
N SER A 193 15.25 2.18 2.44
CA SER A 193 14.24 3.15 1.99
C SER A 193 13.26 3.57 3.08
N ARG A 194 12.95 4.87 3.11
CA ARG A 194 11.96 5.50 4.01
C ARG A 194 10.73 6.01 3.27
N SER A 195 10.73 5.95 1.93
CA SER A 195 9.63 6.41 1.11
C SER A 195 8.41 5.46 1.14
N PHE A 196 7.39 5.80 0.36
CA PHE A 196 6.15 5.03 0.21
C PHE A 196 5.98 4.48 -1.22
N GLY A 197 7.07 4.39 -1.99
CA GLY A 197 7.02 3.79 -3.32
C GLY A 197 6.46 4.71 -4.41
N LYS A 198 6.83 6.00 -4.40
CA LYS A 198 6.38 6.98 -5.42
C LYS A 198 6.58 6.44 -6.84
N GLY A 199 7.70 5.80 -7.14
CA GLY A 199 7.99 5.21 -8.44
C GLY A 199 7.09 4.02 -8.82
N ASN A 200 6.38 3.44 -7.85
CA ASN A 200 5.43 2.35 -8.06
C ASN A 200 3.97 2.81 -8.12
N PHE A 201 3.65 4.06 -7.74
CA PHE A 201 2.28 4.55 -7.71
C PHE A 201 1.57 4.37 -9.04
N LYS A 202 2.21 4.73 -10.15
CA LYS A 202 1.64 4.55 -11.49
C LYS A 202 1.30 3.09 -11.77
N ALA A 203 2.21 2.16 -11.47
CA ALA A 203 2.00 0.72 -11.71
C ALA A 203 0.87 0.15 -10.84
N LEU A 204 0.78 0.59 -9.57
CA LEU A 204 -0.31 0.23 -8.67
C LEU A 204 -1.65 0.78 -9.17
N PHE A 205 -1.70 2.06 -9.54
CA PHE A 205 -2.90 2.71 -10.07
C PHE A 205 -3.43 1.99 -11.30
N GLU A 206 -2.58 1.74 -12.29
CA GLU A 206 -2.95 1.01 -13.51
C GLU A 206 -3.43 -0.42 -13.21
N ALA A 207 -2.92 -1.07 -12.16
CA ALA A 207 -3.40 -2.39 -11.73
C ALA A 207 -4.80 -2.30 -11.10
N ILE A 208 -5.05 -1.31 -10.24
CA ILE A 208 -6.37 -1.09 -9.62
C ILE A 208 -7.40 -0.62 -10.66
N GLU A 209 -7.01 0.27 -11.59
CA GLU A 209 -7.89 0.72 -12.69
C GLU A 209 -8.33 -0.45 -13.57
N ARG A 210 -7.47 -1.44 -13.83
CA ARG A 210 -7.88 -2.67 -14.52
C ARG A 210 -8.94 -3.44 -13.73
N GLU A 211 -8.75 -3.61 -12.44
CA GLU A 211 -9.74 -4.25 -11.58
C GLU A 211 -11.08 -3.44 -11.55
N GLN A 212 -11.01 -2.10 -11.58
CA GLN A 212 -12.19 -1.24 -11.69
C GLN A 212 -12.92 -1.45 -13.03
N ALA A 213 -12.15 -1.51 -14.14
CA ALA A 213 -12.71 -1.76 -15.47
C ALA A 213 -13.40 -3.11 -15.56
N ASP A 214 -12.80 -4.16 -14.99
CA ASP A 214 -13.38 -5.51 -14.93
C ASP A 214 -14.69 -5.54 -14.14
N ARG A 215 -14.87 -4.64 -13.15
CA ARG A 215 -16.12 -4.45 -12.41
C ARG A 215 -17.11 -3.50 -13.10
N GLY A 216 -16.73 -2.84 -14.20
CA GLY A 216 -17.55 -1.88 -14.92
C GLY A 216 -17.67 -0.49 -14.25
N ASN A 217 -16.71 -0.12 -13.40
CA ASN A 217 -16.69 1.13 -12.61
C ASN A 217 -15.64 2.14 -13.07
N LEU A 218 -14.91 1.88 -14.15
CA LEU A 218 -13.90 2.80 -14.70
C LEU A 218 -14.44 3.60 -15.89
#